data_5dec504cc07e8379dff9463976e3efed
#
_entry.id   5dec504cc07e8379dff9463976e3efed
#
_cell.length_a   1.000
_cell.length_b   1.000
_cell.length_c   1.000
_cell.angle_alpha   90.00
_cell.angle_beta   90.00
_cell.angle_gamma   90.00
#
_symmetry.space_group_name_H-M   'P 1'
#
loop_
_entity.id
_entity.type
_entity.pdbx_description
1 polymer ?
#
loop_
_entity_poly.entity_id
_entity_poly.type
_entity_poly.pdbx_seq_one_letter_code
_entity_poly.pdbx_strand_id
1 'polypeptide(L)'
;MKKEWNDIIIRDAVPSDAPVLCRWWNDGAVMAHAGYPNGLGTSVEEIEKQLSPNSRFRHIIIYKGTPIGEMNYIPADETSCEMGIKICESQYQNKGLGKKTLSLFISGLFNDLGYTKIMLDTNLNNTRAQHVYEQLGFTKIRVRENSWKDQLGNWQSAVDYELTPKNFKSYI
;
A
#
# COMPACT_ATOMS: atom_id res chain seq x y z
N MET A 1 -4.52 7.63 -11.15
CA MET A 1 -3.57 6.89 -12.05
C MET A 1 -4.16 5.53 -12.39
N LYS A 2 -4.21 5.18 -13.67
CA LYS A 2 -4.63 3.83 -14.11
C LYS A 2 -3.43 3.12 -14.73
N LYS A 3 -3.15 1.90 -14.28
CA LYS A 3 -2.07 1.04 -14.80
C LYS A 3 -2.57 -0.37 -15.01
N GLU A 4 -2.11 -1.01 -16.06
CA GLU A 4 -2.50 -2.38 -16.41
C GLU A 4 -1.27 -3.19 -16.82
N TRP A 5 -1.21 -4.42 -16.36
CA TRP A 5 -0.21 -5.39 -16.80
C TRP A 5 -0.78 -6.81 -16.66
N ASN A 6 -0.90 -7.53 -17.76
CA ASN A 6 -1.59 -8.82 -17.81
C ASN A 6 -2.96 -8.74 -17.10
N ASP A 7 -3.20 -9.61 -16.12
CA ASP A 7 -4.46 -9.67 -15.35
C ASP A 7 -4.52 -8.68 -14.17
N ILE A 8 -3.49 -7.84 -13.98
CA ILE A 8 -3.43 -6.86 -12.88
C ILE A 8 -3.86 -5.49 -13.41
N ILE A 9 -4.82 -4.88 -12.73
CA ILE A 9 -5.24 -3.50 -12.95
C ILE A 9 -5.11 -2.73 -11.64
N ILE A 10 -4.51 -1.55 -11.69
CA ILE A 10 -4.50 -0.56 -10.61
C ILE A 10 -5.28 0.64 -11.13
N ARG A 11 -6.29 1.06 -10.42
CA ARG A 11 -7.11 2.24 -10.75
C ARG A 11 -7.40 3.08 -9.53
N ASP A 12 -7.71 4.34 -9.75
CA ASP A 12 -8.18 5.22 -8.69
C ASP A 12 -9.41 4.61 -8.00
N ALA A 13 -9.46 4.71 -6.67
CA ALA A 13 -10.64 4.34 -5.91
C ALA A 13 -11.76 5.37 -6.15
N VAL A 14 -12.97 4.89 -6.19
CA VAL A 14 -14.19 5.69 -6.38
C VAL A 14 -15.18 5.42 -5.25
N PRO A 15 -16.18 6.28 -4.99
CA PRO A 15 -17.11 6.09 -3.88
C PRO A 15 -17.78 4.71 -3.85
N SER A 16 -18.05 4.10 -5.01
CA SER A 16 -18.61 2.73 -5.08
C SER A 16 -17.68 1.63 -4.58
N ASP A 17 -16.41 1.92 -4.32
CA ASP A 17 -15.46 0.99 -3.67
C ASP A 17 -15.58 1.00 -2.14
N ALA A 18 -16.33 1.91 -1.55
CA ALA A 18 -16.47 2.03 -0.10
C ALA A 18 -16.92 0.73 0.59
N PRO A 19 -17.85 -0.07 0.06
CA PRO A 19 -18.23 -1.34 0.69
C PRO A 19 -17.07 -2.33 0.80
N VAL A 20 -16.24 -2.49 -0.23
CA VAL A 20 -15.10 -3.41 -0.20
C VAL A 20 -13.99 -2.88 0.71
N LEU A 21 -13.72 -1.60 0.70
CA LEU A 21 -12.77 -0.97 1.61
C LEU A 21 -13.23 -1.07 3.06
N CYS A 22 -14.51 -0.88 3.34
CA CYS A 22 -15.10 -1.04 4.68
C CYS A 22 -14.91 -2.46 5.21
N ARG A 23 -15.16 -3.46 4.39
CA ARG A 23 -14.93 -4.87 4.75
C ARG A 23 -13.46 -5.11 5.09
N TRP A 24 -12.52 -4.63 4.27
CA TRP A 24 -11.09 -4.83 4.52
C TRP A 24 -10.60 -4.05 5.75
N TRP A 25 -11.01 -2.80 5.92
CA TRP A 25 -10.53 -1.97 7.03
C TRP A 25 -11.10 -2.34 8.38
N ASN A 26 -12.25 -3.02 8.41
CA ASN A 26 -12.84 -3.56 9.63
C ASN A 26 -12.38 -4.99 9.95
N ASP A 27 -11.57 -5.59 9.08
CA ASP A 27 -10.97 -6.90 9.31
C ASP A 27 -9.63 -6.76 10.04
N GLY A 28 -9.58 -7.25 11.29
CA GLY A 28 -8.37 -7.20 12.10
C GLY A 28 -7.19 -7.97 11.50
N ALA A 29 -7.45 -9.07 10.78
CA ALA A 29 -6.39 -9.82 10.10
C ALA A 29 -5.73 -9.02 8.97
N VAL A 30 -6.52 -8.20 8.26
CA VAL A 30 -6.03 -7.28 7.22
C VAL A 30 -5.27 -6.10 7.82
N MET A 31 -5.76 -5.58 8.97
CA MET A 31 -5.32 -4.32 9.53
C MET A 31 -4.32 -4.45 10.69
N ALA A 32 -3.97 -5.67 11.09
CA ALA A 32 -3.07 -5.91 12.23
C ALA A 32 -1.72 -5.18 12.11
N HIS A 33 -1.04 -5.29 10.98
CA HIS A 33 0.26 -4.62 10.77
C HIS A 33 0.15 -3.09 10.68
N ALA A 34 -1.05 -2.58 10.39
CA ALA A 34 -1.33 -1.14 10.43
C ALA A 34 -1.72 -0.64 11.83
N GLY A 35 -1.74 -1.52 12.83
CA GLY A 35 -2.02 -1.18 14.22
C GLY A 35 -3.48 -1.37 14.66
N TYR A 36 -4.30 -2.00 13.85
CA TYR A 36 -5.73 -2.23 14.13
C TYR A 36 -6.08 -3.72 14.15
N PRO A 37 -5.60 -4.50 15.14
CA PRO A 37 -5.86 -5.93 15.22
C PRO A 37 -7.34 -6.29 15.42
N ASN A 38 -8.18 -5.33 15.81
CA ASN A 38 -9.65 -5.47 15.91
C ASN A 38 -10.40 -4.79 14.75
N GLY A 39 -9.68 -4.36 13.71
CA GLY A 39 -10.24 -3.56 12.63
C GLY A 39 -10.42 -2.09 13.00
N LEU A 40 -10.73 -1.27 12.00
CA LEU A 40 -10.81 0.19 12.14
C LEU A 40 -12.13 0.67 12.78
N GLY A 41 -13.21 -0.10 12.61
CA GLY A 41 -14.55 0.29 13.10
C GLY A 41 -15.18 1.44 12.31
N THR A 42 -14.88 1.55 11.02
CA THR A 42 -15.41 2.59 10.12
C THR A 42 -16.72 2.16 9.45
N SER A 43 -17.42 3.09 8.82
CA SER A 43 -18.64 2.83 8.05
C SER A 43 -18.44 3.10 6.56
N VAL A 44 -19.33 2.54 5.74
CA VAL A 44 -19.36 2.78 4.29
C VAL A 44 -19.51 4.27 3.99
N GLU A 45 -20.39 4.96 4.71
CA GLU A 45 -20.69 6.39 4.54
C GLU A 45 -19.46 7.27 4.85
N GLU A 46 -18.68 6.91 5.86
CA GLU A 46 -17.44 7.61 6.19
C GLU A 46 -16.40 7.44 5.08
N ILE A 47 -16.28 6.23 4.53
CA ILE A 47 -15.36 5.94 3.44
C ILE A 47 -15.80 6.64 2.15
N GLU A 48 -17.09 6.63 1.82
CA GLU A 48 -17.61 7.35 0.66
C GLU A 48 -17.26 8.84 0.71
N LYS A 49 -17.41 9.47 1.88
CA LYS A 49 -16.98 10.86 2.08
C LYS A 49 -15.50 11.09 1.86
N GLN A 50 -14.65 10.16 2.32
CA GLN A 50 -13.19 10.24 2.11
C GLN A 50 -12.81 10.08 0.63
N LEU A 51 -13.57 9.29 -0.13
CA LEU A 51 -13.33 9.03 -1.55
C LEU A 51 -13.91 10.13 -2.47
N SER A 52 -14.76 11.03 -1.96
CA SER A 52 -15.39 12.11 -2.70
C SER A 52 -14.73 13.46 -2.35
N PRO A 53 -14.46 14.35 -3.34
CA PRO A 53 -14.55 14.16 -4.79
C PRO A 53 -13.27 13.61 -5.44
N ASN A 54 -12.17 13.43 -4.72
CA ASN A 54 -10.87 13.09 -5.31
C ASN A 54 -10.06 12.16 -4.41
N SER A 55 -10.24 10.87 -4.58
CA SER A 55 -9.33 9.88 -3.99
C SER A 55 -8.10 9.60 -4.89
N ARG A 56 -7.63 10.60 -5.61
CA ARG A 56 -6.52 10.45 -6.57
C ARG A 56 -5.25 9.79 -5.99
N PHE A 57 -5.18 9.74 -4.67
CA PHE A 57 -4.06 9.13 -3.97
C PHE A 57 -4.31 7.69 -3.54
N ARG A 58 -5.57 7.22 -3.54
CA ARG A 58 -5.95 5.84 -3.19
C ARG A 58 -6.34 5.07 -4.45
N HIS A 59 -5.91 3.82 -4.49
CA HIS A 59 -6.10 2.95 -5.66
C HIS A 59 -6.58 1.58 -5.23
N ILE A 60 -7.38 0.96 -6.07
CA ILE A 60 -7.82 -0.44 -5.92
C ILE A 60 -6.97 -1.32 -6.82
N ILE A 61 -6.50 -2.42 -6.26
CA ILE A 61 -5.80 -3.49 -6.99
C ILE A 61 -6.85 -4.51 -7.41
N ILE A 62 -6.94 -4.75 -8.72
CA ILE A 62 -7.83 -5.72 -9.32
C ILE A 62 -6.98 -6.81 -9.97
N TYR A 63 -7.30 -8.07 -9.70
CA TYR A 63 -6.69 -9.21 -10.35
C TYR A 63 -7.76 -10.11 -10.94
N LYS A 64 -7.69 -10.37 -12.26
CA LYS A 64 -8.71 -11.15 -13.00
C LYS A 64 -10.15 -10.67 -12.74
N GLY A 65 -10.34 -9.35 -12.74
CA GLY A 65 -11.65 -8.72 -12.51
C GLY A 65 -12.10 -8.63 -11.05
N THR A 66 -11.34 -9.18 -10.10
CA THR A 66 -11.69 -9.18 -8.67
C THR A 66 -10.84 -8.16 -7.90
N PRO A 67 -11.43 -7.26 -7.10
CA PRO A 67 -10.67 -6.43 -6.16
C PRO A 67 -9.98 -7.30 -5.11
N ILE A 68 -8.65 -7.15 -4.98
CA ILE A 68 -7.84 -7.98 -4.08
C ILE A 68 -7.08 -7.18 -3.02
N GLY A 69 -7.06 -5.88 -3.14
CA GLY A 69 -6.32 -5.03 -2.22
C GLY A 69 -6.34 -3.56 -2.62
N GLU A 70 -5.56 -2.79 -1.90
CA GLU A 70 -5.44 -1.35 -2.10
C GLU A 70 -4.00 -0.88 -2.12
N MET A 71 -3.78 0.27 -2.74
CA MET A 71 -2.53 1.03 -2.72
C MET A 71 -2.83 2.51 -2.55
N ASN A 72 -1.88 3.22 -1.98
CA ASN A 72 -1.95 4.67 -1.92
C ASN A 72 -0.56 5.28 -2.09
N TYR A 73 -0.53 6.54 -2.47
CA TYR A 73 0.64 7.39 -2.32
C TYR A 73 0.21 8.75 -1.79
N ILE A 74 1.10 9.42 -1.08
CA ILE A 74 0.88 10.77 -0.55
C ILE A 74 2.10 11.60 -0.92
N PRO A 75 1.94 12.70 -1.68
CA PRO A 75 3.05 13.60 -1.95
C PRO A 75 3.68 14.10 -0.65
N ALA A 76 4.98 13.96 -0.50
CA ALA A 76 5.75 14.53 0.60
C ALA A 76 6.31 15.90 0.22
N ASP A 77 6.75 16.05 -1.01
CA ASP A 77 7.17 17.29 -1.65
C ASP A 77 6.98 17.20 -3.18
N GLU A 78 7.55 18.14 -3.94
CA GLU A 78 7.42 18.18 -5.41
C GLU A 78 8.05 16.97 -6.12
N THR A 79 9.00 16.30 -5.49
CA THR A 79 9.82 15.24 -6.10
C THR A 79 9.74 13.91 -5.38
N SER A 80 9.12 13.86 -4.21
CA SER A 80 9.03 12.66 -3.39
C SER A 80 7.61 12.36 -2.92
N CYS A 81 7.32 11.07 -2.72
CA CYS A 81 6.06 10.60 -2.14
C CYS A 81 6.27 9.44 -1.18
N GLU A 82 5.33 9.29 -0.26
CA GLU A 82 5.18 8.08 0.54
C GLU A 82 4.15 7.17 -0.11
N MET A 83 4.35 5.86 -0.05
CA MET A 83 3.41 4.88 -0.60
C MET A 83 3.10 3.75 0.37
N GLY A 84 1.93 3.14 0.19
CA GLY A 84 1.52 1.95 0.92
C GLY A 84 0.81 0.95 0.02
N ILE A 85 0.84 -0.31 0.44
CA ILE A 85 0.15 -1.43 -0.22
C ILE A 85 -0.42 -2.39 0.80
N LYS A 86 -1.61 -2.94 0.52
CA LYS A 86 -2.16 -4.12 1.17
C LYS A 86 -2.80 -5.04 0.14
N ILE A 87 -2.38 -6.30 0.10
CA ILE A 87 -3.16 -7.38 -0.52
C ILE A 87 -4.10 -7.88 0.57
N CYS A 88 -5.37 -7.49 0.48
CA CYS A 88 -6.37 -7.68 1.52
C CYS A 88 -7.02 -9.07 1.47
N GLU A 89 -7.11 -9.67 0.30
CA GLU A 89 -7.69 -11.01 0.11
C GLU A 89 -6.60 -12.08 0.32
N SER A 90 -6.71 -12.85 1.40
CA SER A 90 -5.69 -13.82 1.82
C SER A 90 -5.37 -14.88 0.75
N GLN A 91 -6.36 -15.29 -0.02
CA GLN A 91 -6.20 -16.24 -1.11
C GLN A 91 -5.28 -15.78 -2.24
N TYR A 92 -5.01 -14.49 -2.33
CA TYR A 92 -4.10 -13.88 -3.32
C TYR A 92 -2.73 -13.52 -2.75
N GLN A 93 -2.53 -13.71 -1.45
CA GLN A 93 -1.23 -13.54 -0.82
C GLN A 93 -0.27 -14.69 -1.17
N ASN A 94 1.04 -14.46 -1.04
CA ASN A 94 2.10 -15.45 -1.30
C ASN A 94 2.13 -16.03 -2.73
N LYS A 95 1.54 -15.33 -3.71
CA LYS A 95 1.49 -15.73 -5.13
C LYS A 95 2.35 -14.82 -6.03
N GLY A 96 3.24 -14.03 -5.45
CA GLY A 96 4.07 -13.08 -6.18
C GLY A 96 3.33 -11.84 -6.72
N LEU A 97 2.02 -11.72 -6.46
CA LEU A 97 1.21 -10.58 -6.95
C LEU A 97 1.66 -9.25 -6.36
N GLY A 98 2.00 -9.22 -5.07
CA GLY A 98 2.45 -7.99 -4.41
C GLY A 98 3.65 -7.35 -5.09
N LYS A 99 4.66 -8.14 -5.45
CA LYS A 99 5.86 -7.65 -6.13
C LYS A 99 5.58 -7.12 -7.53
N LYS A 100 4.72 -7.80 -8.30
CA LYS A 100 4.30 -7.35 -9.64
C LYS A 100 3.45 -6.09 -9.57
N THR A 101 2.50 -6.05 -8.64
CA THR A 101 1.65 -4.88 -8.40
C THR A 101 2.48 -3.67 -7.98
N LEU A 102 3.43 -3.86 -7.06
CA LEU A 102 4.38 -2.82 -6.67
C LEU A 102 5.22 -2.33 -7.85
N SER A 103 5.75 -3.24 -8.68
CA SER A 103 6.51 -2.87 -9.88
C SER A 103 5.69 -1.97 -10.81
N LEU A 104 4.44 -2.35 -11.05
CA LEU A 104 3.52 -1.59 -11.91
C LEU A 104 3.22 -0.20 -11.33
N PHE A 105 2.96 -0.11 -10.02
CA PHE A 105 2.65 1.15 -9.34
C PHE A 105 3.86 2.08 -9.28
N ILE A 106 5.02 1.57 -8.86
CA ILE A 106 6.28 2.30 -8.79
C ILE A 106 6.68 2.86 -10.15
N SER A 107 6.52 2.05 -11.21
CA SER A 107 6.75 2.53 -12.58
C SER A 107 5.86 3.72 -12.92
N GLY A 108 4.60 3.72 -12.48
CA GLY A 108 3.69 4.86 -12.65
C GLY A 108 4.12 6.08 -11.85
N LEU A 109 4.54 5.90 -10.61
CA LEU A 109 5.01 7.01 -9.77
C LEU A 109 6.26 7.68 -10.37
N PHE A 110 7.23 6.91 -10.87
CA PHE A 110 8.43 7.46 -11.48
C PHE A 110 8.18 8.03 -12.87
N ASN A 111 7.53 7.28 -13.76
CA ASN A 111 7.49 7.60 -15.19
C ASN A 111 6.33 8.52 -15.57
N ASP A 112 5.16 8.39 -14.93
CA ASP A 112 3.97 9.16 -15.28
C ASP A 112 3.81 10.39 -14.39
N LEU A 113 4.16 10.28 -13.09
CA LEU A 113 4.00 11.36 -12.13
C LEU A 113 5.30 12.12 -11.84
N GLY A 114 6.46 11.61 -12.31
CA GLY A 114 7.74 12.32 -12.26
C GLY A 114 8.41 12.33 -10.89
N TYR A 115 7.98 11.51 -9.95
CA TYR A 115 8.69 11.38 -8.68
C TYR A 115 10.10 10.83 -8.89
N THR A 116 11.04 11.31 -8.09
CA THR A 116 12.43 10.84 -8.11
C THR A 116 12.82 10.07 -6.85
N LYS A 117 11.95 10.11 -5.85
CA LYS A 117 12.10 9.36 -4.61
C LYS A 117 10.76 8.86 -4.08
N ILE A 118 10.73 7.58 -3.72
CA ILE A 118 9.58 6.94 -3.06
C ILE A 118 10.03 6.47 -1.69
N MET A 119 9.23 6.78 -0.68
CA MET A 119 9.42 6.35 0.69
C MET A 119 8.27 5.42 1.11
N LEU A 120 8.56 4.50 2.00
CA LEU A 120 7.56 3.72 2.71
C LEU A 120 8.09 3.29 4.06
N ASP A 121 7.19 2.94 4.94
CA ASP A 121 7.51 2.22 6.16
C ASP A 121 6.68 0.94 6.27
N THR A 122 7.11 0.06 7.15
CA THR A 122 6.34 -1.12 7.52
C THR A 122 6.63 -1.51 8.96
N ASN A 123 5.74 -2.29 9.56
CA ASN A 123 5.96 -2.87 10.88
C ASN A 123 7.23 -3.74 10.86
N LEU A 124 8.09 -3.59 11.84
CA LEU A 124 9.34 -4.37 11.94
C LEU A 124 9.08 -5.89 11.97
N ASN A 125 7.92 -6.31 12.45
CA ASN A 125 7.50 -7.72 12.45
C ASN A 125 7.00 -8.21 11.08
N ASN A 126 6.76 -7.32 10.12
CA ASN A 126 6.33 -7.68 8.77
C ASN A 126 7.53 -8.02 7.88
N THR A 127 8.21 -9.12 8.18
CA THR A 127 9.42 -9.55 7.47
C THR A 127 9.16 -9.89 6.01
N ARG A 128 7.96 -10.33 5.68
CA ARG A 128 7.54 -10.60 4.30
C ARG A 128 7.53 -9.34 3.44
N ALA A 129 6.96 -8.26 3.94
CA ALA A 129 6.96 -6.98 3.23
C ALA A 129 8.38 -6.44 3.06
N GLN A 130 9.20 -6.48 4.11
CA GLN A 130 10.60 -6.07 4.06
C GLN A 130 11.35 -6.80 2.96
N HIS A 131 11.22 -8.12 2.88
CA HIS A 131 11.86 -8.93 1.84
C HIS A 131 11.43 -8.49 0.42
N VAL A 132 10.15 -8.22 0.21
CA VAL A 132 9.64 -7.76 -1.10
C VAL A 132 10.21 -6.39 -1.45
N TYR A 133 10.26 -5.45 -0.50
CA TYR A 133 10.80 -4.12 -0.74
C TYR A 133 12.30 -4.16 -1.09
N GLU A 134 13.08 -4.95 -0.37
CA GLU A 134 14.50 -5.13 -0.65
C GLU A 134 14.75 -5.74 -2.04
N GLN A 135 13.92 -6.70 -2.45
CA GLN A 135 13.98 -7.26 -3.81
C GLN A 135 13.69 -6.22 -4.90
N LEU A 136 12.79 -5.29 -4.66
CA LEU A 136 12.45 -4.18 -5.58
C LEU A 136 13.53 -3.08 -5.63
N GLY A 137 14.54 -3.17 -4.76
CA GLY A 137 15.65 -2.23 -4.70
C GLY A 137 15.50 -1.11 -3.67
N PHE A 138 14.50 -1.19 -2.79
CA PHE A 138 14.41 -0.28 -1.66
C PHE A 138 15.60 -0.46 -0.72
N THR A 139 16.11 0.64 -0.21
CA THR A 139 17.17 0.70 0.79
C THR A 139 16.58 0.97 2.15
N LYS A 140 16.93 0.13 3.13
CA LYS A 140 16.56 0.35 4.52
C LYS A 140 17.29 1.58 5.06
N ILE A 141 16.56 2.58 5.56
CA ILE A 141 17.11 3.83 6.05
C ILE A 141 17.32 3.78 7.55
N ARG A 142 16.33 3.30 8.29
CA ARG A 142 16.40 3.20 9.76
C ARG A 142 15.33 2.27 10.31
N VAL A 143 15.56 1.83 11.54
CA VAL A 143 14.56 1.19 12.40
C VAL A 143 14.16 2.18 13.48
N ARG A 144 12.87 2.36 13.67
CA ARG A 144 12.29 3.18 14.76
C ARG A 144 11.69 2.24 15.79
N GLU A 145 12.45 1.95 16.85
CA GLU A 145 11.99 1.05 17.91
C GLU A 145 10.96 1.74 18.80
N ASN A 146 9.91 1.00 19.17
CA ASN A 146 8.83 1.46 20.05
C ASN A 146 8.33 2.86 19.67
N SER A 147 8.11 3.08 18.36
CA SER A 147 7.82 4.40 17.83
C SER A 147 6.34 4.77 17.86
N TRP A 148 5.47 3.79 18.00
CA TRP A 148 4.02 4.00 18.05
C TRP A 148 3.31 2.87 18.79
N LYS A 149 2.07 3.12 19.22
CA LYS A 149 1.22 2.12 19.87
C LYS A 149 0.10 1.67 18.94
N ASP A 150 -0.17 0.38 18.94
CA ASP A 150 -1.32 -0.17 18.26
C ASP A 150 -2.64 0.11 19.01
N GLN A 151 -3.75 -0.34 18.44
CA GLN A 151 -5.10 -0.19 19.00
C GLN A 151 -5.23 -0.78 20.43
N LEU A 152 -4.44 -1.78 20.75
CA LEU A 152 -4.43 -2.44 22.06
C LEU A 152 -3.47 -1.81 23.06
N GLY A 153 -2.74 -0.76 22.66
CA GLY A 153 -1.74 -0.09 23.49
C GLY A 153 -0.38 -0.76 23.52
N ASN A 154 -0.13 -1.76 22.66
CA ASN A 154 1.17 -2.41 22.55
C ASN A 154 2.13 -1.56 21.71
N TRP A 155 3.37 -1.42 22.18
CA TRP A 155 4.41 -0.75 21.45
C TRP A 155 4.77 -1.51 20.17
N GLN A 156 4.87 -0.77 19.08
CA GLN A 156 5.25 -1.28 17.77
C GLN A 156 6.48 -0.53 17.26
N SER A 157 7.26 -1.23 16.46
CA SER A 157 8.45 -0.69 15.81
C SER A 157 8.24 -0.66 14.30
N ALA A 158 8.82 0.32 13.64
CA ALA A 158 8.75 0.50 12.19
C ALA A 158 10.14 0.44 11.56
N VAL A 159 10.19 0.08 10.30
CA VAL A 159 11.38 0.19 9.46
C VAL A 159 11.06 1.06 8.25
N ASP A 160 11.89 2.07 8.03
CA ASP A 160 11.75 3.04 6.95
C ASP A 160 12.62 2.63 5.76
N TYR A 161 12.06 2.75 4.56
CA TYR A 161 12.68 2.42 3.29
C TYR A 161 12.59 3.58 2.31
N GLU A 162 13.55 3.64 1.39
CA GLU A 162 13.61 4.63 0.32
C GLU A 162 13.99 3.97 -1.00
N LEU A 163 13.43 4.44 -2.11
CA LEU A 163 13.72 3.96 -3.45
C LEU A 163 13.90 5.15 -4.40
N THR A 164 14.91 5.05 -5.26
CA THR A 164 15.13 5.96 -6.38
C THR A 164 15.03 5.21 -7.70
N PRO A 165 14.79 5.88 -8.85
CA PRO A 165 14.72 5.23 -10.16
C PRO A 165 15.96 4.38 -10.48
N LYS A 166 17.14 4.84 -10.04
CA LYS A 166 18.42 4.14 -10.27
C LYS A 166 18.47 2.75 -9.63
N ASN A 167 17.84 2.61 -8.45
CA ASN A 167 17.87 1.37 -7.67
C ASN A 167 16.67 0.47 -7.94
N PHE A 168 15.67 0.98 -8.64
CA PHE A 168 14.43 0.24 -8.90
C PHE A 168 14.67 -0.99 -9.77
N LYS A 169 14.19 -2.14 -9.29
CA LYS A 169 14.19 -3.42 -10.00
C LYS A 169 12.74 -3.82 -10.28
N SER A 170 12.32 -3.73 -11.52
CA SER A 170 10.99 -4.15 -11.95
C SER A 170 10.91 -5.67 -12.12
N TYR A 171 9.71 -6.21 -11.85
CA TYR A 171 9.37 -7.63 -12.02
C TYR A 171 8.20 -7.83 -13.01
N ILE A 172 8.00 -6.83 -13.86
CA ILE A 172 7.04 -6.86 -14.97
C ILE A 172 7.72 -6.43 -16.25
#